data_39978eca67c4c26e9797449069f88838
#
_entry.id   39978eca67c4c26e9797449069f88838
#
_cell.length_a   1.000
_cell.length_b   1.000
_cell.length_c   1.000
_cell.angle_alpha   90.00
_cell.angle_beta   90.00
_cell.angle_gamma   90.00
#
_symmetry.space_group_name_H-M   'P 1'
#
loop_
_entity.id
_entity.type
_entity.pdbx_description
1 polymer ?
#
loop_
_entity_poly.entity_id
_entity_poly.type
_entity_poly.pdbx_seq_one_letter_code
_entity_poly.pdbx_strand_id
1 'polypeptide(L)'
;MFSGLNGRRVLITGASGGIGSSLARLFAEHGALLGLHYHQNRAETETLVHEIEKAGGEAVAIQADLCAPALPSLLQTFTERFGGIDILVNNAGAVIGAVDFLDLEPQMWEQTFRLNVQSPYFLAREAFVAMKRQGGGKIINISSISAKYGGSSKTLHYGAAKAALEAITTGLARQGAPYNILVNAVRGGFIDTPMHHKIRRANRQQRIDMIPLKRAGMPADVARMVLFLASEACDFITGEIFTVAGGD
;
A
#
# COMPACT_ATOMS: atom_id res chain seq x y z
N MET A 1 -12.82 -3.87 18.02
CA MET A 1 -13.14 -4.67 16.82
C MET A 1 -13.42 -3.70 15.68
N PHE A 2 -12.87 -3.90 14.51
CA PHE A 2 -12.99 -2.96 13.39
C PHE A 2 -14.36 -3.17 12.70
N SER A 3 -15.30 -2.22 12.90
CA SER A 3 -16.64 -2.27 12.30
C SER A 3 -16.67 -1.68 10.89
N GLY A 4 -17.74 -1.96 10.14
CA GLY A 4 -18.02 -1.34 8.84
C GLY A 4 -17.20 -1.86 7.67
N LEU A 5 -16.55 -3.03 7.78
CA LEU A 5 -15.73 -3.62 6.71
C LEU A 5 -16.46 -4.73 5.93
N ASN A 6 -17.49 -5.33 6.52
CA ASN A 6 -18.26 -6.38 5.87
C ASN A 6 -18.94 -5.88 4.59
N GLY A 7 -18.75 -6.57 3.49
CA GLY A 7 -19.25 -6.20 2.17
C GLY A 7 -18.54 -5.00 1.51
N ARG A 8 -17.53 -4.40 2.15
CA ARG A 8 -16.75 -3.31 1.53
C ARG A 8 -15.86 -3.84 0.42
N ARG A 9 -15.85 -3.12 -0.69
CA ARG A 9 -15.09 -3.41 -1.91
C ARG A 9 -13.70 -2.80 -1.79
N VAL A 10 -12.69 -3.66 -1.62
CA VAL A 10 -11.30 -3.25 -1.30
C VAL A 10 -10.36 -3.67 -2.41
N LEU A 11 -9.69 -2.72 -3.04
CA LEU A 11 -8.62 -2.97 -4.00
C LEU A 11 -7.25 -2.80 -3.31
N ILE A 12 -6.44 -3.86 -3.32
CA ILE A 12 -5.09 -3.87 -2.73
C ILE A 12 -4.06 -4.04 -3.83
N THR A 13 -3.20 -3.04 -4.03
CA THR A 13 -2.10 -3.18 -4.99
C THR A 13 -0.92 -3.91 -4.37
N GLY A 14 -0.24 -4.78 -5.15
CA GLY A 14 0.88 -5.59 -4.67
C GLY A 14 0.47 -6.59 -3.58
N ALA A 15 -0.68 -7.23 -3.76
CA ALA A 15 -1.28 -8.13 -2.77
C ALA A 15 -0.48 -9.42 -2.52
N SER A 16 0.36 -9.86 -3.45
CA SER A 16 1.26 -11.02 -3.27
C SER A 16 2.45 -10.76 -2.34
N GLY A 17 2.76 -9.51 -2.02
CA GLY A 17 3.87 -9.15 -1.12
C GLY A 17 3.53 -9.36 0.36
N GLY A 18 4.54 -9.34 1.24
CA GLY A 18 4.38 -9.62 2.68
C GLY A 18 3.30 -8.78 3.36
N ILE A 19 3.33 -7.45 3.21
CA ILE A 19 2.29 -6.55 3.76
C ILE A 19 0.97 -6.78 3.01
N GLY A 20 0.99 -6.87 1.67
CA GLY A 20 -0.20 -7.03 0.84
C GLY A 20 -0.97 -8.32 1.15
N SER A 21 -0.29 -9.44 1.32
CA SER A 21 -0.94 -10.72 1.67
C SER A 21 -1.50 -10.70 3.09
N SER A 22 -0.83 -10.02 4.03
CA SER A 22 -1.36 -9.82 5.37
C SER A 22 -2.61 -8.93 5.38
N LEU A 23 -2.63 -7.87 4.55
CA LEU A 23 -3.81 -7.03 4.33
C LEU A 23 -4.97 -7.84 3.78
N ALA A 24 -4.73 -8.62 2.71
CA ALA A 24 -5.77 -9.41 2.06
C ALA A 24 -6.45 -10.37 3.05
N ARG A 25 -5.67 -11.11 3.85
CA ARG A 25 -6.23 -12.01 4.87
C ARG A 25 -7.04 -11.26 5.93
N LEU A 26 -6.50 -10.16 6.48
CA LEU A 26 -7.21 -9.39 7.50
C LEU A 26 -8.51 -8.77 6.97
N PHE A 27 -8.53 -8.22 5.77
CA PHE A 27 -9.76 -7.71 5.17
C PHE A 27 -10.78 -8.83 4.90
N ALA A 28 -10.32 -10.01 4.45
CA ALA A 28 -11.18 -11.18 4.25
C ALA A 28 -11.81 -11.67 5.56
N GLU A 29 -11.04 -11.73 6.65
CA GLU A 29 -11.55 -12.06 8.00
C GLU A 29 -12.66 -11.13 8.49
N HIS A 30 -12.76 -9.91 7.91
CA HIS A 30 -13.79 -8.93 8.21
C HIS A 30 -14.88 -8.83 7.13
N GLY A 31 -14.93 -9.81 6.21
CA GLY A 31 -15.98 -9.94 5.20
C GLY A 31 -15.91 -8.95 4.04
N ALA A 32 -14.75 -8.38 3.76
CA ALA A 32 -14.56 -7.48 2.61
C ALA A 32 -14.50 -8.27 1.28
N LEU A 33 -14.93 -7.62 0.20
CA LEU A 33 -14.81 -8.09 -1.18
C LEU A 33 -13.49 -7.59 -1.77
N LEU A 34 -12.61 -8.48 -2.23
CA LEU A 34 -11.21 -8.16 -2.47
C LEU A 34 -10.79 -8.22 -3.94
N GLY A 35 -10.18 -7.13 -4.43
CA GLY A 35 -9.34 -7.13 -5.62
C GLY A 35 -7.87 -7.22 -5.23
N LEU A 36 -7.21 -8.30 -5.62
CA LEU A 36 -5.82 -8.58 -5.27
C LEU A 36 -4.94 -8.36 -6.50
N HIS A 37 -4.39 -7.15 -6.63
CA HIS A 37 -3.51 -6.84 -7.74
C HIS A 37 -2.12 -7.46 -7.55
N TYR A 38 -1.58 -8.00 -8.65
CA TYR A 38 -0.20 -8.47 -8.77
C TYR A 38 0.41 -8.05 -10.12
N HIS A 39 1.74 -8.05 -10.21
CA HIS A 39 2.47 -7.84 -11.46
C HIS A 39 2.93 -9.17 -12.07
N GLN A 40 3.82 -9.90 -11.37
CA GLN A 40 4.44 -11.14 -11.87
C GLN A 40 4.09 -12.37 -11.03
N ASN A 41 3.73 -12.21 -9.77
CA ASN A 41 3.52 -13.31 -8.82
C ASN A 41 2.08 -13.86 -8.92
N ARG A 42 1.76 -14.45 -10.09
CA ARG A 42 0.43 -15.00 -10.35
C ARG A 42 0.07 -16.14 -9.41
N ALA A 43 0.96 -17.13 -9.29
CA ALA A 43 0.70 -18.33 -8.51
C ALA A 43 0.46 -18.03 -7.02
N GLU A 44 1.26 -17.14 -6.44
CA GLU A 44 1.11 -16.72 -5.04
C GLU A 44 -0.20 -15.97 -4.82
N THR A 45 -0.64 -15.15 -5.81
CA THR A 45 -1.89 -14.40 -5.71
C THR A 45 -3.11 -15.33 -5.88
N GLU A 46 -3.06 -16.26 -6.82
CA GLU A 46 -4.12 -17.26 -7.01
C GLU A 46 -4.25 -18.18 -5.78
N THR A 47 -3.12 -18.58 -5.16
CA THR A 47 -3.12 -19.30 -3.90
C THR A 47 -3.82 -18.51 -2.80
N LEU A 48 -3.51 -17.21 -2.68
CA LEU A 48 -4.13 -16.33 -1.69
C LEU A 48 -5.64 -16.16 -1.94
N VAL A 49 -6.07 -16.03 -3.21
CA VAL A 49 -7.50 -16.02 -3.56
C VAL A 49 -8.17 -17.31 -3.10
N HIS A 50 -7.59 -18.46 -3.43
CA HIS A 50 -8.14 -19.75 -3.03
C HIS A 50 -8.22 -19.94 -1.50
N GLU A 51 -7.20 -19.48 -0.75
CA GLU A 51 -7.23 -19.48 0.72
C GLU A 51 -8.42 -18.67 1.26
N ILE A 52 -8.65 -17.48 0.70
CA ILE A 52 -9.73 -16.57 1.10
C ILE A 52 -11.10 -17.18 0.78
N GLU A 53 -11.28 -17.73 -0.43
CA GLU A 53 -12.53 -18.36 -0.86
C GLU A 53 -12.84 -19.61 -0.01
N LYS A 54 -11.83 -20.42 0.29
CA LYS A 54 -11.97 -21.58 1.17
C LYS A 54 -12.40 -21.21 2.60
N ALA A 55 -12.03 -20.01 3.05
CA ALA A 55 -12.47 -19.46 4.34
C ALA A 55 -13.86 -18.79 4.27
N GLY A 56 -14.53 -18.80 3.10
CA GLY A 56 -15.86 -18.22 2.90
C GLY A 56 -15.84 -16.74 2.50
N GLY A 57 -14.66 -16.16 2.19
CA GLY A 57 -14.52 -14.79 1.67
C GLY A 57 -14.67 -14.73 0.14
N GLU A 58 -14.61 -13.52 -0.41
CA GLU A 58 -14.65 -13.29 -1.86
C GLU A 58 -13.45 -12.46 -2.31
N ALA A 59 -12.67 -12.98 -3.28
CA ALA A 59 -11.50 -12.32 -3.82
C ALA A 59 -11.33 -12.58 -5.31
N VAL A 60 -10.68 -11.66 -6.02
CA VAL A 60 -10.27 -11.82 -7.42
C VAL A 60 -8.83 -11.36 -7.61
N ALA A 61 -8.04 -12.15 -8.34
CA ALA A 61 -6.69 -11.77 -8.74
C ALA A 61 -6.76 -10.89 -10.01
N ILE A 62 -6.08 -9.73 -9.99
CA ILE A 62 -6.05 -8.80 -11.12
C ILE A 62 -4.58 -8.50 -11.46
N GLN A 63 -4.18 -8.88 -12.67
CA GLN A 63 -2.83 -8.63 -13.15
C GLN A 63 -2.73 -7.25 -13.78
N ALA A 64 -1.69 -6.50 -13.41
CA ALA A 64 -1.33 -5.25 -14.06
C ALA A 64 0.16 -4.92 -13.90
N ASP A 65 0.75 -4.25 -14.88
CA ASP A 65 2.05 -3.58 -14.69
C ASP A 65 1.82 -2.11 -14.37
N LEU A 66 2.03 -1.74 -13.12
CA LEU A 66 1.87 -0.36 -12.66
C LEU A 66 2.96 0.60 -13.19
N CYS A 67 4.00 0.06 -13.82
CA CYS A 67 5.04 0.85 -14.49
C CYS A 67 4.80 0.99 -16.00
N ALA A 68 3.74 0.43 -16.55
CA ALA A 68 3.39 0.57 -17.96
C ALA A 68 3.15 2.04 -18.34
N PRO A 69 3.46 2.44 -19.60
CA PRO A 69 3.25 3.82 -20.07
C PRO A 69 1.79 4.30 -19.96
N ALA A 70 0.83 3.41 -20.23
CA ALA A 70 -0.58 3.62 -19.93
C ALA A 70 -0.92 2.83 -18.68
N LEU A 71 -1.57 3.47 -17.70
CA LEU A 71 -2.07 2.74 -16.55
C LEU A 71 -3.05 1.67 -17.05
N PRO A 72 -2.86 0.43 -16.59
CA PRO A 72 -3.79 -0.62 -16.95
C PRO A 72 -5.17 -0.31 -16.36
N SER A 73 -6.20 -0.88 -16.97
CA SER A 73 -7.60 -0.79 -16.54
C SER A 73 -7.89 -1.50 -15.20
N LEU A 74 -6.94 -1.47 -14.26
CA LEU A 74 -7.00 -2.16 -12.98
C LEU A 74 -8.26 -1.81 -12.19
N LEU A 75 -8.55 -0.52 -12.06
CA LEU A 75 -9.74 -0.06 -11.35
C LEU A 75 -11.01 -0.41 -12.13
N GLN A 76 -10.98 -0.31 -13.45
CA GLN A 76 -12.12 -0.67 -14.28
C GLN A 76 -12.46 -2.16 -14.10
N THR A 77 -11.49 -3.06 -14.25
CA THR A 77 -11.68 -4.51 -14.01
C THR A 77 -12.26 -4.79 -12.63
N PHE A 78 -11.75 -4.10 -11.61
CA PHE A 78 -12.25 -4.24 -10.24
C PHE A 78 -13.69 -3.76 -10.09
N THR A 79 -14.03 -2.59 -10.63
CA THR A 79 -15.37 -2.01 -10.52
C THR A 79 -16.41 -2.75 -11.38
N GLU A 80 -16.01 -3.32 -12.50
CA GLU A 80 -16.87 -4.23 -13.29
C GLU A 80 -17.23 -5.49 -12.50
N ARG A 81 -16.30 -6.03 -11.72
CA ARG A 81 -16.54 -7.23 -10.89
C ARG A 81 -17.40 -6.95 -9.66
N PHE A 82 -17.21 -5.82 -8.98
CA PHE A 82 -17.81 -5.54 -7.66
C PHE A 82 -18.79 -4.36 -7.65
N GLY A 83 -19.02 -3.67 -8.77
CA GLY A 83 -19.97 -2.57 -8.88
C GLY A 83 -19.50 -1.23 -8.29
N GLY A 84 -18.23 -1.09 -7.88
CA GLY A 84 -17.66 0.14 -7.32
C GLY A 84 -16.43 -0.10 -6.46
N ILE A 85 -15.98 0.92 -5.71
CA ILE A 85 -14.81 0.83 -4.82
C ILE A 85 -15.03 1.62 -3.54
N ASP A 86 -14.92 0.99 -2.39
CA ASP A 86 -15.05 1.66 -1.09
C ASP A 86 -13.68 1.99 -0.48
N ILE A 87 -12.69 1.13 -0.71
CA ILE A 87 -11.35 1.28 -0.14
C ILE A 87 -10.29 0.95 -1.21
N LEU A 88 -9.35 1.90 -1.42
CA LEU A 88 -8.13 1.66 -2.19
C LEU A 88 -6.94 1.60 -1.25
N VAL A 89 -6.18 0.49 -1.27
CA VAL A 89 -4.90 0.40 -0.57
C VAL A 89 -3.76 0.40 -1.60
N ASN A 90 -3.08 1.52 -1.74
CA ASN A 90 -1.86 1.65 -2.54
C ASN A 90 -0.67 1.07 -1.76
N ASN A 91 -0.51 -0.26 -1.85
CA ASN A 91 0.54 -1.00 -1.16
C ASN A 91 1.71 -1.37 -2.10
N ALA A 92 1.49 -1.49 -3.40
CA ALA A 92 2.57 -1.77 -4.34
C ALA A 92 3.69 -0.73 -4.24
N GLY A 93 4.92 -1.19 -4.15
CA GLY A 93 6.10 -0.34 -4.08
C GLY A 93 7.37 -1.15 -3.90
N ALA A 94 8.48 -0.63 -4.39
CA ALA A 94 9.78 -1.26 -4.28
C ALA A 94 10.91 -0.23 -4.30
N VAL A 95 12.06 -0.62 -3.76
CA VAL A 95 13.34 0.05 -4.01
C VAL A 95 13.87 -0.49 -5.34
N ILE A 96 13.98 0.37 -6.33
CA ILE A 96 14.56 0.03 -7.64
C ILE A 96 15.99 0.56 -7.69
N GLY A 97 16.95 -0.29 -7.99
CA GLY A 97 18.35 0.09 -7.98
C GLY A 97 18.85 0.49 -6.57
N ALA A 98 19.00 -0.47 -5.67
CA ALA A 98 19.62 -0.25 -4.37
C ALA A 98 21.15 -0.08 -4.52
N VAL A 99 21.56 1.00 -5.21
CA VAL A 99 22.96 1.39 -5.48
C VAL A 99 23.31 2.63 -4.69
N ASP A 100 24.60 2.95 -4.57
CA ASP A 100 25.01 4.21 -3.96
C ASP A 100 24.42 5.40 -4.73
N PHE A 101 24.06 6.50 -4.04
CA PHE A 101 23.40 7.63 -4.68
C PHE A 101 24.27 8.30 -5.77
N LEU A 102 25.59 8.13 -5.70
CA LEU A 102 26.52 8.62 -6.73
C LEU A 102 26.46 7.80 -8.01
N ASP A 103 26.04 6.53 -7.92
CA ASP A 103 25.95 5.57 -9.03
C ASP A 103 24.49 5.42 -9.53
N LEU A 104 23.54 6.22 -9.02
CA LEU A 104 22.16 6.12 -9.37
C LEU A 104 21.91 6.61 -10.80
N GLU A 105 21.48 5.73 -11.68
CA GLU A 105 21.13 6.08 -13.05
C GLU A 105 19.75 6.75 -13.15
N PRO A 106 19.56 7.71 -14.09
CA PRO A 106 18.27 8.40 -14.30
C PRO A 106 17.09 7.43 -14.48
N GLN A 107 17.28 6.32 -15.17
CA GLN A 107 16.24 5.31 -15.40
C GLN A 107 15.76 4.65 -14.09
N MET A 108 16.67 4.41 -13.15
CA MET A 108 16.32 3.86 -11.83
C MET A 108 15.50 4.86 -11.01
N TRP A 109 15.86 6.14 -11.09
CA TRP A 109 15.09 7.22 -10.51
C TRP A 109 13.68 7.28 -11.08
N GLU A 110 13.55 7.33 -12.40
CA GLU A 110 12.26 7.40 -13.10
C GLU A 110 11.36 6.21 -12.76
N GLN A 111 11.90 4.99 -12.80
CA GLN A 111 11.13 3.78 -12.44
C GLN A 111 10.70 3.80 -10.98
N THR A 112 11.55 4.28 -10.06
CA THR A 112 11.21 4.41 -8.65
C THR A 112 10.04 5.38 -8.46
N PHE A 113 10.08 6.54 -9.09
CA PHE A 113 9.00 7.51 -9.01
C PHE A 113 7.73 7.02 -9.73
N ARG A 114 7.86 6.34 -10.85
CA ARG A 114 6.73 5.75 -11.56
C ARG A 114 5.97 4.77 -10.68
N LEU A 115 6.67 3.83 -10.07
CA LEU A 115 6.03 2.82 -9.21
C LEU A 115 5.50 3.39 -7.88
N ASN A 116 6.30 4.23 -7.20
CA ASN A 116 6.00 4.64 -5.83
C ASN A 116 5.24 5.97 -5.69
N VAL A 117 5.11 6.73 -6.79
CA VAL A 117 4.46 8.05 -6.79
C VAL A 117 3.40 8.14 -7.88
N GLN A 118 3.78 7.96 -9.13
CA GLN A 118 2.90 8.18 -10.27
C GLN A 118 1.74 7.17 -10.28
N SER A 119 2.03 5.89 -10.15
CA SER A 119 1.00 4.84 -10.10
C SER A 119 -0.02 5.03 -8.99
N PRO A 120 0.38 5.16 -7.70
CA PRO A 120 -0.59 5.36 -6.62
C PRO A 120 -1.37 6.67 -6.78
N TYR A 121 -0.77 7.73 -7.33
CA TYR A 121 -1.50 8.97 -7.61
C TYR A 121 -2.60 8.79 -8.65
N PHE A 122 -2.31 8.15 -9.78
CA PHE A 122 -3.31 7.98 -10.84
C PHE A 122 -4.41 6.98 -10.45
N LEU A 123 -4.05 5.90 -9.74
CA LEU A 123 -5.05 4.98 -9.18
C LEU A 123 -5.94 5.69 -8.15
N ALA A 124 -5.35 6.52 -7.28
CA ALA A 124 -6.10 7.32 -6.33
C ALA A 124 -7.04 8.31 -7.04
N ARG A 125 -6.60 8.96 -8.12
CA ARG A 125 -7.41 9.86 -8.93
C ARG A 125 -8.62 9.14 -9.55
N GLU A 126 -8.43 7.95 -10.11
CA GLU A 126 -9.52 7.16 -10.68
C GLU A 126 -10.48 6.68 -9.60
N ALA A 127 -9.96 6.16 -8.48
CA ALA A 127 -10.77 5.77 -7.34
C ALA A 127 -11.56 6.96 -6.77
N PHE A 128 -10.95 8.15 -6.69
CA PHE A 128 -11.59 9.38 -6.24
C PHE A 128 -12.82 9.72 -7.09
N VAL A 129 -12.74 9.59 -8.41
CA VAL A 129 -13.87 9.83 -9.32
C VAL A 129 -15.01 8.85 -9.04
N ALA A 130 -14.71 7.58 -8.84
CA ALA A 130 -15.70 6.56 -8.50
C ALA A 130 -16.32 6.82 -7.11
N MET A 131 -15.47 7.05 -6.10
CA MET A 131 -15.88 7.32 -4.72
C MET A 131 -16.74 8.59 -4.61
N LYS A 132 -16.42 9.65 -5.37
CA LYS A 132 -17.23 10.87 -5.42
C LYS A 132 -18.65 10.60 -5.93
N ARG A 133 -18.82 9.75 -6.93
CA ARG A 133 -20.14 9.38 -7.49
C ARG A 133 -20.97 8.55 -6.52
N GLN A 134 -20.34 7.74 -5.68
CA GLN A 134 -21.02 6.86 -4.71
C GLN A 134 -21.16 7.47 -3.30
N GLY A 135 -20.68 8.71 -3.08
CA GLY A 135 -20.87 9.46 -1.83
C GLY A 135 -19.79 9.27 -0.77
N GLY A 136 -18.64 8.70 -1.12
CA GLY A 136 -17.49 8.59 -0.23
C GLY A 136 -16.63 7.37 -0.46
N GLY A 137 -15.55 7.27 0.31
CA GLY A 137 -14.62 6.15 0.26
C GLY A 137 -13.32 6.43 1.03
N LYS A 138 -12.41 5.48 1.03
CA LYS A 138 -11.12 5.62 1.74
C LYS A 138 -9.95 5.23 0.86
N ILE A 139 -8.89 6.02 0.89
CA ILE A 139 -7.62 5.76 0.19
C ILE A 139 -6.51 5.68 1.23
N ILE A 140 -5.78 4.58 1.26
CA ILE A 140 -4.70 4.36 2.21
C ILE A 140 -3.42 4.08 1.44
N ASN A 141 -2.41 4.94 1.61
CA ASN A 141 -1.13 4.83 0.94
C ASN A 141 -0.09 4.19 1.87
N ILE A 142 0.61 3.16 1.41
CA ILE A 142 1.71 2.57 2.16
C ILE A 142 2.99 3.34 1.86
N SER A 143 3.41 4.14 2.83
CA SER A 143 4.67 4.87 2.86
C SER A 143 5.78 4.07 3.56
N SER A 144 6.86 4.70 3.91
CA SER A 144 8.04 4.09 4.55
C SER A 144 8.69 5.05 5.52
N ILE A 145 9.32 4.53 6.55
CA ILE A 145 10.20 5.30 7.43
C ILE A 145 11.31 6.04 6.64
N SER A 146 11.64 5.56 5.45
CA SER A 146 12.56 6.24 4.54
C SER A 146 12.06 7.63 4.12
N ALA A 147 10.76 7.89 4.12
CA ALA A 147 10.22 9.23 3.87
C ALA A 147 10.63 10.24 4.97
N LYS A 148 10.69 9.77 6.23
CA LYS A 148 11.06 10.61 7.40
C LYS A 148 12.55 10.94 7.42
N TYR A 149 13.40 9.95 7.07
CA TYR A 149 14.86 10.06 7.21
C TYR A 149 15.61 10.23 5.87
N GLY A 150 14.92 10.32 4.74
CA GLY A 150 15.54 10.42 3.41
C GLY A 150 16.12 9.10 2.87
N GLY A 151 15.93 7.98 3.57
CA GLY A 151 16.53 6.70 3.20
C GLY A 151 17.98 6.54 3.66
N SER A 152 18.72 5.63 3.04
CA SER A 152 20.17 5.46 3.16
C SER A 152 20.87 5.92 1.89
N SER A 153 22.23 5.93 1.86
CA SER A 153 22.97 6.22 0.63
C SER A 153 22.51 5.39 -0.59
N LYS A 154 21.98 4.19 -0.36
CA LYS A 154 21.48 3.27 -1.41
C LYS A 154 19.97 3.38 -1.69
N THR A 155 19.24 4.20 -0.97
CA THR A 155 17.77 4.26 -1.06
C THR A 155 17.23 5.69 -0.96
N LEU A 156 18.07 6.69 -1.21
CA LEU A 156 17.71 8.10 -1.14
C LEU A 156 16.53 8.43 -2.09
N HIS A 157 16.60 7.99 -3.34
CA HIS A 157 15.54 8.15 -4.35
C HIS A 157 14.20 7.53 -3.91
N TYR A 158 14.25 6.38 -3.24
CA TYR A 158 13.06 5.75 -2.67
C TYR A 158 12.50 6.55 -1.49
N GLY A 159 13.37 7.07 -0.62
CA GLY A 159 12.97 7.97 0.46
C GLY A 159 12.26 9.21 -0.07
N ALA A 160 12.83 9.85 -1.10
CA ALA A 160 12.23 11.00 -1.78
C ALA A 160 10.87 10.66 -2.40
N ALA A 161 10.75 9.50 -3.07
CA ALA A 161 9.48 9.04 -3.65
C ALA A 161 8.41 8.81 -2.58
N LYS A 162 8.76 8.19 -1.44
CA LYS A 162 7.80 7.98 -0.35
C LYS A 162 7.40 9.28 0.35
N ALA A 163 8.31 10.25 0.47
CA ALA A 163 7.97 11.59 0.96
C ALA A 163 7.00 12.32 -0.01
N ALA A 164 7.22 12.20 -1.32
CA ALA A 164 6.28 12.73 -2.31
C ALA A 164 4.89 12.09 -2.19
N LEU A 165 4.80 10.78 -1.95
CA LEU A 165 3.52 10.08 -1.72
C LEU A 165 2.80 10.59 -0.46
N GLU A 166 3.53 10.94 0.60
CA GLU A 166 2.95 11.54 1.82
C GLU A 166 2.40 12.95 1.55
N ALA A 167 3.10 13.78 0.78
CA ALA A 167 2.60 15.08 0.36
C ALA A 167 1.33 14.96 -0.49
N ILE A 168 1.29 13.98 -1.43
CA ILE A 168 0.11 13.65 -2.23
C ILE A 168 -1.05 13.22 -1.33
N THR A 169 -0.79 12.41 -0.30
CA THR A 169 -1.80 11.96 0.68
C THR A 169 -2.50 13.17 1.32
N THR A 170 -1.73 14.10 1.84
CA THR A 170 -2.27 15.32 2.48
C THR A 170 -3.03 16.20 1.49
N GLY A 171 -2.51 16.33 0.25
CA GLY A 171 -3.17 17.07 -0.82
C GLY A 171 -4.52 16.47 -1.21
N LEU A 172 -4.56 15.16 -1.46
CA LEU A 172 -5.79 14.44 -1.81
C LEU A 172 -6.82 14.43 -0.67
N ALA A 173 -6.38 14.37 0.58
CA ALA A 173 -7.27 14.43 1.74
C ALA A 173 -8.08 15.72 1.77
N ARG A 174 -7.45 16.86 1.52
CA ARG A 174 -8.12 18.17 1.44
C ARG A 174 -9.14 18.24 0.31
N GLN A 175 -8.82 17.66 -0.85
CA GLN A 175 -9.72 17.60 -1.99
C GLN A 175 -10.87 16.61 -1.77
N GLY A 176 -10.63 15.54 -1.01
CA GLY A 176 -11.58 14.47 -0.74
C GLY A 176 -12.60 14.79 0.35
N ALA A 177 -12.21 15.59 1.34
CA ALA A 177 -13.05 15.89 2.52
C ALA A 177 -14.48 16.37 2.19
N PRO A 178 -14.70 17.28 1.21
CA PRO A 178 -16.06 17.71 0.83
C PRO A 178 -16.93 16.60 0.25
N TYR A 179 -16.33 15.47 -0.15
CA TYR A 179 -17.01 14.32 -0.76
C TYR A 179 -17.00 13.08 0.13
N ASN A 180 -16.65 13.24 1.41
CA ASN A 180 -16.49 12.13 2.35
C ASN A 180 -15.47 11.07 1.85
N ILE A 181 -14.40 11.53 1.18
CA ILE A 181 -13.28 10.68 0.75
C ILE A 181 -12.11 10.96 1.68
N LEU A 182 -11.76 9.95 2.49
CA LEU A 182 -10.71 10.05 3.50
C LEU A 182 -9.41 9.47 2.94
N VAL A 183 -8.33 10.22 3.03
CA VAL A 183 -7.03 9.79 2.47
C VAL A 183 -5.97 9.88 3.55
N ASN A 184 -5.36 8.74 3.89
CA ASN A 184 -4.31 8.65 4.91
C ASN A 184 -3.14 7.81 4.42
N ALA A 185 -2.02 7.86 5.11
CA ALA A 185 -0.86 7.00 4.84
C ALA A 185 -0.39 6.24 6.08
N VAL A 186 0.16 5.06 5.86
CA VAL A 186 0.87 4.28 6.88
C VAL A 186 2.34 4.19 6.51
N ARG A 187 3.19 4.74 7.34
CA ARG A 187 4.64 4.71 7.23
C ARG A 187 5.18 3.47 7.94
N GLY A 188 5.50 2.44 7.17
CA GLY A 188 6.12 1.23 7.72
C GLY A 188 7.59 1.45 8.05
N GLY A 189 8.04 0.91 9.19
CA GLY A 189 9.44 0.85 9.58
C GLY A 189 10.19 -0.31 8.91
N PHE A 190 11.13 -0.91 9.63
CA PHE A 190 11.80 -2.14 9.19
C PHE A 190 10.86 -3.34 9.41
N ILE A 191 10.13 -3.70 8.37
CA ILE A 191 9.14 -4.80 8.38
C ILE A 191 9.75 -6.04 7.76
N ASP A 192 9.63 -7.19 8.41
CA ASP A 192 10.16 -8.47 7.93
C ASP A 192 9.35 -8.97 6.72
N THR A 193 9.86 -8.67 5.54
CA THR A 193 9.22 -8.98 4.25
C THR A 193 10.25 -9.51 3.26
N PRO A 194 9.82 -10.25 2.21
CA PRO A 194 10.72 -10.70 1.15
C PRO A 194 11.50 -9.57 0.47
N MET A 195 10.98 -8.33 0.46
CA MET A 195 11.69 -7.16 -0.06
C MET A 195 13.00 -6.92 0.69
N HIS A 196 13.00 -7.01 2.02
CA HIS A 196 14.20 -6.81 2.83
C HIS A 196 15.22 -7.96 2.70
N HIS A 197 14.75 -9.17 2.35
CA HIS A 197 15.62 -10.30 2.07
C HIS A 197 16.36 -10.13 0.72
N LYS A 198 15.70 -9.52 -0.29
CA LYS A 198 16.30 -9.21 -1.61
C LYS A 198 17.33 -8.09 -1.53
N ILE A 199 17.11 -7.07 -0.72
CA ILE A 199 18.11 -6.04 -0.42
C ILE A 199 19.07 -6.67 0.60
N ARG A 200 20.16 -7.31 0.13
CA ARG A 200 21.21 -7.89 0.98
C ARG A 200 21.75 -6.83 1.95
N ARG A 201 21.07 -6.61 3.07
CA ARG A 201 21.58 -5.77 4.15
C ARG A 201 22.62 -6.58 4.91
N ALA A 202 23.88 -6.19 4.81
CA ALA A 202 25.00 -6.84 5.46
C ALA A 202 24.85 -6.96 7.00
N ASN A 203 23.93 -6.19 7.63
CA ASN A 203 23.74 -6.12 9.09
C ASN A 203 22.25 -5.98 9.47
N ARG A 204 21.45 -7.06 9.22
CA ARG A 204 20.04 -7.11 9.65
C ARG A 204 19.92 -6.93 11.17
N GLN A 205 20.77 -7.59 11.94
CA GLN A 205 20.73 -7.50 13.40
C GLN A 205 21.04 -6.08 13.89
N GLN A 206 22.08 -5.43 13.36
CA GLN A 206 22.39 -4.04 13.70
C GLN A 206 21.19 -3.11 13.44
N ARG A 207 20.45 -3.31 12.35
CA ARG A 207 19.24 -2.52 12.08
C ARG A 207 18.14 -2.78 13.11
N ILE A 208 17.96 -4.02 13.55
CA ILE A 208 17.01 -4.39 14.62
C ILE A 208 17.41 -3.75 15.94
N ASP A 209 18.70 -3.76 16.27
CA ASP A 209 19.22 -3.18 17.52
C ASP A 209 19.01 -1.65 17.61
N MET A 210 18.88 -0.98 16.46
CA MET A 210 18.54 0.45 16.40
C MET A 210 17.06 0.73 16.67
N ILE A 211 16.17 -0.25 16.48
CA ILE A 211 14.73 -0.09 16.73
C ILE A 211 14.50 -0.12 18.25
N PRO A 212 13.84 0.89 18.85
CA PRO A 212 13.59 0.91 20.30
C PRO A 212 12.91 -0.35 20.82
N LEU A 213 11.92 -0.91 20.10
CA LEU A 213 11.25 -2.18 20.47
C LEU A 213 12.11 -3.43 20.23
N LYS A 214 13.37 -3.31 19.76
CA LYS A 214 14.35 -4.40 19.57
C LYS A 214 13.87 -5.60 18.75
N ARG A 215 12.92 -5.37 17.83
CA ARG A 215 12.45 -6.36 16.87
C ARG A 215 12.14 -5.72 15.52
N ALA A 216 12.22 -6.49 14.46
CA ALA A 216 11.58 -6.12 13.20
C ALA A 216 10.05 -6.09 13.38
N GLY A 217 9.36 -5.20 12.68
CA GLY A 217 7.92 -5.26 12.55
C GLY A 217 7.50 -6.45 11.70
N MET A 218 6.33 -6.99 11.97
CA MET A 218 5.70 -8.01 11.12
C MET A 218 4.76 -7.33 10.10
N PRO A 219 4.49 -7.94 8.95
CA PRO A 219 3.47 -7.46 8.01
C PRO A 219 2.13 -7.14 8.68
N ALA A 220 1.72 -7.96 9.65
CA ALA A 220 0.49 -7.77 10.42
C ALA A 220 0.50 -6.49 11.28
N ASP A 221 1.67 -5.99 11.72
CA ASP A 221 1.75 -4.74 12.49
C ASP A 221 1.29 -3.55 11.62
N VAL A 222 1.68 -3.53 10.33
CA VAL A 222 1.25 -2.51 9.36
C VAL A 222 -0.20 -2.76 8.93
N ALA A 223 -0.57 -4.02 8.65
CA ALA A 223 -1.89 -4.36 8.15
C ALA A 223 -3.00 -4.01 9.17
N ARG A 224 -2.78 -4.17 10.46
CA ARG A 224 -3.73 -3.75 11.51
C ARG A 224 -3.97 -2.25 11.53
N MET A 225 -2.94 -1.42 11.31
CA MET A 225 -3.11 0.03 11.20
C MET A 225 -3.92 0.40 9.96
N VAL A 226 -3.66 -0.25 8.82
CA VAL A 226 -4.44 -0.04 7.60
C VAL A 226 -5.91 -0.43 7.82
N LEU A 227 -6.17 -1.56 8.47
CA LEU A 227 -7.53 -2.02 8.78
C LEU A 227 -8.26 -1.03 9.70
N PHE A 228 -7.55 -0.48 10.71
CA PHE A 228 -8.08 0.57 11.58
C PHE A 228 -8.48 1.81 10.77
N LEU A 229 -7.61 2.30 9.89
CA LEU A 229 -7.89 3.46 9.03
C LEU A 229 -9.03 3.19 8.02
N ALA A 230 -9.21 1.94 7.62
CA ALA A 230 -10.29 1.52 6.74
C ALA A 230 -11.65 1.40 7.44
N SER A 231 -11.67 1.20 8.76
CA SER A 231 -12.88 1.01 9.56
C SER A 231 -13.62 2.32 9.86
N GLU A 232 -14.86 2.22 10.31
CA GLU A 232 -15.70 3.35 10.77
C GLU A 232 -15.09 4.09 11.97
N ALA A 233 -14.21 3.45 12.75
CA ALA A 233 -13.52 4.08 13.87
C ALA A 233 -12.65 5.28 13.47
N CYS A 234 -12.35 5.43 12.17
CA CYS A 234 -11.50 6.49 11.62
C CYS A 234 -12.24 7.47 10.70
N ASP A 235 -13.57 7.58 10.79
CA ASP A 235 -14.36 8.44 9.90
C ASP A 235 -14.14 9.95 10.11
N PHE A 236 -13.35 10.33 11.12
CA PHE A 236 -12.94 11.73 11.34
C PHE A 236 -11.42 11.92 11.18
N ILE A 237 -10.73 10.96 10.54
CA ILE A 237 -9.26 11.00 10.32
C ILE A 237 -8.97 11.06 8.82
N THR A 238 -8.36 12.16 8.37
CA THR A 238 -7.94 12.35 6.98
C THR A 238 -6.72 13.26 6.89
N GLY A 239 -5.80 12.99 5.97
CA GLY A 239 -4.57 13.74 5.75
C GLY A 239 -3.41 13.33 6.65
N GLU A 240 -3.57 12.28 7.45
CA GLU A 240 -2.59 11.87 8.45
C GLU A 240 -1.62 10.79 7.92
N ILE A 241 -0.41 10.81 8.48
CA ILE A 241 0.64 9.82 8.21
C ILE A 241 0.99 9.10 9.51
N PHE A 242 0.50 7.88 9.64
CA PHE A 242 0.71 7.06 10.83
C PHE A 242 1.98 6.22 10.74
N THR A 243 2.87 6.37 11.71
CA THR A 243 4.13 5.61 11.73
C THR A 243 3.97 4.31 12.51
N VAL A 244 4.30 3.18 11.88
CA VAL A 244 4.32 1.84 12.47
C VAL A 244 5.76 1.31 12.35
N ALA A 245 6.62 1.67 13.30
CA ALA A 245 8.06 1.47 13.19
C ALA A 245 8.75 1.02 14.48
N GLY A 246 8.01 0.75 15.54
CA GLY A 246 8.60 0.30 16.81
C GLY A 246 9.41 1.38 17.55
N GLY A 247 9.09 2.66 17.33
CA GLY A 247 9.78 3.81 17.93
C GLY A 247 10.92 4.41 17.06
N ASP A 248 11.13 3.88 15.85
CA ASP A 248 12.14 4.35 14.88
C ASP A 248 11.77 5.69 14.25
#